data_59f8e3afc66602611305f0d5c649a203
#
_entry.id   59f8e3afc66602611305f0d5c649a203
#
_cell.length_a   1.000
_cell.length_b   1.000
_cell.length_c   1.000
_cell.angle_alpha   90.00
_cell.angle_beta   90.00
_cell.angle_gamma   90.00
#
_symmetry.space_group_name_H-M   'P 1'
#
loop_
_entity.id
_entity.type
_entity.pdbx_description
1 polymer ?
#
loop_
_entity_poly.entity_id
_entity_poly.type
_entity_poly.pdbx_seq_one_letter_code
_entity_poly.pdbx_strand_id
1 'polypeptide(L)'
;LDLVHKLLPSVSDFTPDIVISSEDETNSVDRNLAEDISEIPGVKSVFGTKLHVAYPVEINGNAGTVDLFSYDESMLDSFKKSVMSGDLSKVYGDSGYALAIYNQDNRLNVGDKIKIGDTEIEIACIASEGVGSVSGAATMVCSEETYTQLTGEQDYALVSVVLEKNISETEVSKIRNLSSDYVFADNRAENSDVNGSYWVFRLAAYGFLAIISFITILNIMNSISMSVSARIKQYGAMRAVGMGNRQITKMITAEAITYAACGTIIGFVLGLLLHYLI
;
A
#
# COMPACT_ATOMS: atom_id res chain seq x y z
N LEU A 1 -17.10 -12.51 -5.14
CA LEU A 1 -16.70 -11.26 -4.43
C LEU A 1 -15.42 -11.45 -3.60
N ASP A 2 -15.22 -12.60 -2.97
CA ASP A 2 -14.03 -12.88 -2.13
C ASP A 2 -12.72 -12.95 -2.94
N LEU A 3 -12.79 -13.42 -4.19
CA LEU A 3 -11.63 -13.49 -5.08
C LEU A 3 -11.16 -12.10 -5.50
N VAL A 4 -12.08 -11.21 -5.83
CA VAL A 4 -11.79 -9.84 -6.26
C VAL A 4 -11.02 -9.06 -5.20
N HIS A 5 -11.41 -9.16 -3.91
CA HIS A 5 -10.68 -8.51 -2.82
C HIS A 5 -9.28 -9.08 -2.57
N LYS A 6 -9.06 -10.36 -2.93
CA LYS A 6 -7.73 -10.99 -2.82
C LYS A 6 -6.79 -10.64 -3.98
N LEU A 7 -7.36 -10.25 -5.13
CA LEU A 7 -6.61 -10.05 -6.38
C LEU A 7 -6.11 -8.61 -6.58
N LEU A 8 -6.64 -7.64 -5.82
CA LEU A 8 -6.29 -6.24 -6.03
C LEU A 8 -5.18 -5.81 -5.07
N PRO A 9 -4.13 -5.16 -5.57
CA PRO A 9 -3.08 -4.64 -4.72
C PRO A 9 -3.66 -3.62 -3.73
N SER A 10 -3.23 -3.68 -2.48
CA SER A 10 -3.62 -2.75 -1.41
C SER A 10 -3.12 -1.30 -1.61
N VAL A 11 -2.70 -0.96 -2.81
CA VAL A 11 -2.18 0.36 -3.17
C VAL A 11 -3.36 1.28 -3.47
N SER A 12 -3.50 2.33 -2.70
CA SER A 12 -4.63 3.28 -2.70
C SER A 12 -4.96 3.91 -4.06
N ASP A 13 -4.02 3.92 -5.00
CA ASP A 13 -4.22 4.52 -6.33
C ASP A 13 -4.86 3.55 -7.35
N PHE A 14 -4.93 2.24 -7.02
CA PHE A 14 -5.46 1.18 -7.87
C PHE A 14 -6.68 0.47 -7.29
N THR A 15 -7.29 1.03 -6.23
CA THR A 15 -8.55 0.48 -5.72
C THR A 15 -9.66 0.76 -6.72
N PRO A 16 -10.21 -0.26 -7.42
CA PRO A 16 -11.20 -0.03 -8.44
C PRO A 16 -12.55 0.32 -7.84
N ASP A 17 -13.23 1.27 -8.47
CA ASP A 17 -14.60 1.63 -8.16
C ASP A 17 -15.59 0.63 -8.78
N ILE A 18 -15.23 0.07 -9.94
CA ILE A 18 -16.01 -0.95 -10.63
C ILE A 18 -15.08 -2.09 -11.03
N VAL A 19 -15.55 -3.32 -10.88
CA VAL A 19 -14.88 -4.53 -11.35
C VAL A 19 -15.83 -5.30 -12.24
N ILE A 20 -15.35 -5.69 -13.42
CA ILE A 20 -16.05 -6.48 -14.40
C ILE A 20 -15.30 -7.79 -14.56
N SER A 21 -15.98 -8.91 -14.45
CA SER A 21 -15.39 -10.26 -14.57
C SER A 21 -16.31 -11.20 -15.35
N SER A 22 -15.77 -12.31 -15.82
CA SER A 22 -16.60 -13.40 -16.34
C SER A 22 -17.31 -14.13 -15.19
N GLU A 23 -18.39 -14.84 -15.50
CA GLU A 23 -19.10 -15.66 -14.51
C GLU A 23 -18.24 -16.83 -13.97
N ASP A 24 -17.39 -17.38 -14.79
CA ASP A 24 -16.53 -18.55 -14.48
C ASP A 24 -15.14 -18.13 -13.96
N GLU A 25 -14.90 -16.83 -13.78
CA GLU A 25 -13.60 -16.27 -13.36
C GLU A 25 -12.42 -16.70 -14.27
N THR A 26 -12.72 -16.93 -15.55
CA THR A 26 -11.73 -17.27 -16.59
C THR A 26 -11.30 -16.03 -17.39
N ASN A 27 -10.23 -16.13 -18.18
CA ASN A 27 -9.78 -15.06 -19.07
C ASN A 27 -10.71 -14.97 -20.31
N SER A 28 -11.93 -14.48 -20.13
CA SER A 28 -12.98 -14.42 -21.17
C SER A 28 -13.69 -13.05 -21.26
N VAL A 29 -13.19 -12.02 -20.56
CA VAL A 29 -13.64 -10.64 -20.73
C VAL A 29 -12.92 -10.05 -21.92
N ASP A 30 -13.66 -9.65 -22.96
CA ASP A 30 -13.11 -9.11 -24.20
C ASP A 30 -12.19 -7.92 -23.92
N ARG A 31 -10.99 -7.99 -24.48
CA ARG A 31 -9.98 -6.92 -24.38
C ARG A 31 -10.53 -5.56 -24.84
N ASN A 32 -11.33 -5.52 -25.89
CA ASN A 32 -11.88 -4.29 -26.43
C ASN A 32 -12.81 -3.58 -25.44
N LEU A 33 -13.44 -4.31 -24.51
CA LEU A 33 -14.27 -3.73 -23.46
C LEU A 33 -13.51 -2.71 -22.60
N ALA A 34 -12.25 -2.99 -22.28
CA ALA A 34 -11.41 -2.07 -21.50
C ALA A 34 -11.13 -0.77 -22.28
N GLU A 35 -10.89 -0.87 -23.59
CA GLU A 35 -10.71 0.28 -24.47
C GLU A 35 -11.99 1.12 -24.54
N ASP A 36 -13.14 0.50 -24.83
CA ASP A 36 -14.44 1.17 -24.91
C ASP A 36 -14.82 1.89 -23.60
N ILE A 37 -14.55 1.26 -22.45
CA ILE A 37 -14.80 1.87 -21.15
C ILE A 37 -13.87 3.07 -20.90
N SER A 38 -12.62 2.99 -21.33
CA SER A 38 -11.63 4.06 -21.13
C SER A 38 -12.01 5.37 -21.83
N GLU A 39 -12.81 5.30 -22.90
CA GLU A 39 -13.31 6.47 -23.63
C GLU A 39 -14.49 7.18 -22.95
N ILE A 40 -15.10 6.58 -21.91
CA ILE A 40 -16.24 7.17 -21.22
C ILE A 40 -15.80 8.36 -20.35
N PRO A 41 -16.43 9.55 -20.49
CA PRO A 41 -16.12 10.71 -19.67
C PRO A 41 -16.29 10.41 -18.17
N GLY A 42 -15.27 10.78 -17.36
CA GLY A 42 -15.26 10.52 -15.92
C GLY A 42 -14.64 9.18 -15.53
N VAL A 43 -14.18 8.38 -16.48
CA VAL A 43 -13.28 7.26 -16.24
C VAL A 43 -11.85 7.79 -16.10
N LYS A 44 -11.21 7.52 -14.98
CA LYS A 44 -9.83 7.96 -14.71
C LYS A 44 -8.80 7.00 -15.29
N SER A 45 -9.03 5.70 -15.10
CA SER A 45 -8.17 4.63 -15.61
C SER A 45 -8.91 3.30 -15.67
N VAL A 46 -8.48 2.45 -16.57
CA VAL A 46 -9.00 1.10 -16.76
C VAL A 46 -7.80 0.15 -16.81
N PHE A 47 -7.88 -0.95 -16.10
CA PHE A 47 -6.83 -1.98 -16.03
C PHE A 47 -7.41 -3.34 -16.35
N GLY A 48 -6.82 -4.03 -17.31
CA GLY A 48 -7.10 -5.43 -17.57
C GLY A 48 -6.14 -6.33 -16.80
N THR A 49 -6.64 -7.37 -16.18
CA THR A 49 -5.82 -8.38 -15.51
C THR A 49 -6.17 -9.76 -16.06
N LYS A 50 -5.16 -10.49 -16.53
CA LYS A 50 -5.25 -11.90 -16.88
C LYS A 50 -4.73 -12.70 -15.70
N LEU A 51 -5.28 -13.87 -15.45
CA LEU A 51 -4.83 -14.69 -14.34
C LEU A 51 -5.03 -16.18 -14.60
N HIS A 52 -4.12 -16.97 -14.02
CA HIS A 52 -4.28 -18.39 -13.82
C HIS A 52 -3.94 -18.75 -12.38
N VAL A 53 -4.85 -19.43 -11.72
CA VAL A 53 -4.67 -19.91 -10.35
C VAL A 53 -4.09 -21.32 -10.39
N ALA A 54 -3.05 -21.58 -9.57
CA ALA A 54 -2.37 -22.88 -9.50
C ALA A 54 -1.89 -23.39 -10.87
N TYR A 55 -1.35 -22.52 -11.71
CA TYR A 55 -0.88 -22.86 -13.05
C TYR A 55 0.32 -23.81 -12.96
N PRO A 56 0.31 -24.95 -13.67
CA PRO A 56 1.39 -25.94 -13.61
C PRO A 56 2.64 -25.42 -14.31
N VAL A 57 3.77 -25.48 -13.63
CA VAL A 57 5.08 -25.00 -14.10
C VAL A 57 6.21 -25.92 -13.66
N GLU A 58 7.40 -25.74 -14.26
CA GLU A 58 8.65 -26.28 -13.69
C GLU A 58 9.44 -25.13 -13.06
N ILE A 59 9.76 -25.22 -11.78
CA ILE A 59 10.57 -24.25 -11.05
C ILE A 59 11.97 -24.85 -10.88
N ASN A 60 12.97 -24.28 -11.54
CA ASN A 60 14.35 -24.79 -11.53
C ASN A 60 14.42 -26.30 -11.87
N GLY A 61 13.61 -26.75 -12.82
CA GLY A 61 13.54 -28.15 -13.24
C GLY A 61 12.71 -29.09 -12.36
N ASN A 62 12.01 -28.56 -11.34
CA ASN A 62 11.09 -29.32 -10.50
C ASN A 62 9.64 -28.92 -10.80
N ALA A 63 8.76 -29.91 -10.86
CA ALA A 63 7.33 -29.64 -11.04
C ALA A 63 6.76 -28.86 -9.86
N GLY A 64 5.96 -27.85 -10.15
CA GLY A 64 5.31 -26.98 -9.17
C GLY A 64 4.11 -26.28 -9.75
N THR A 65 3.51 -25.36 -8.98
CA THR A 65 2.43 -24.49 -9.40
C THR A 65 2.72 -23.03 -9.00
N VAL A 66 2.20 -22.09 -9.79
CA VAL A 66 2.23 -20.67 -9.48
C VAL A 66 0.84 -20.06 -9.71
N ASP A 67 0.52 -19.01 -8.97
CA ASP A 67 -0.56 -18.10 -9.33
C ASP A 67 0.03 -17.07 -10.29
N LEU A 68 -0.35 -17.12 -11.56
CA LEU A 68 0.20 -16.31 -12.64
C LEU A 68 -0.72 -15.14 -12.97
N PHE A 69 -0.18 -13.92 -12.94
CA PHE A 69 -0.91 -12.69 -13.25
C PHE A 69 -0.23 -11.90 -14.36
N SER A 70 -1.03 -11.19 -15.15
CA SER A 70 -0.54 -10.14 -16.03
C SER A 70 -0.92 -8.77 -15.51
N TYR A 71 -0.01 -7.82 -15.58
CA TYR A 71 -0.25 -6.42 -15.28
C TYR A 71 0.26 -5.52 -16.41
N ASP A 72 -0.47 -4.43 -16.66
CA ASP A 72 -0.01 -3.37 -17.53
C ASP A 72 1.17 -2.59 -16.93
N GLU A 73 1.78 -1.71 -17.71
CA GLU A 73 2.94 -0.91 -17.26
C GLU A 73 2.61 -0.05 -16.03
N SER A 74 1.40 0.50 -15.94
CA SER A 74 1.02 1.39 -14.85
C SER A 74 0.85 0.63 -13.53
N MET A 75 0.31 -0.57 -13.59
CA MET A 75 0.21 -1.47 -12.45
C MET A 75 1.59 -2.00 -12.03
N LEU A 76 2.46 -2.35 -12.98
CA LEU A 76 3.84 -2.72 -12.69
C LEU A 76 4.61 -1.57 -12.03
N ASP A 77 4.37 -0.34 -12.43
CA ASP A 77 4.97 0.87 -11.85
C ASP A 77 4.64 1.04 -10.35
N SER A 78 3.48 0.55 -9.92
CA SER A 78 3.07 0.60 -8.52
C SER A 78 4.02 -0.17 -7.59
N PHE A 79 4.69 -1.20 -8.11
CA PHE A 79 5.65 -2.00 -7.35
C PHE A 79 6.99 -1.31 -7.09
N LYS A 80 7.30 -0.19 -7.75
CA LYS A 80 8.59 0.52 -7.59
C LYS A 80 8.99 0.78 -6.13
N LYS A 81 8.00 0.98 -5.26
CA LYS A 81 8.22 1.26 -3.83
C LYS A 81 8.29 0.01 -2.96
N SER A 82 7.80 -1.11 -3.44
CA SER A 82 7.71 -2.38 -2.70
C SER A 82 8.74 -3.41 -3.13
N VAL A 83 9.61 -3.10 -4.10
CA VAL A 83 10.70 -3.99 -4.52
C VAL A 83 11.68 -4.22 -3.35
N MET A 84 11.84 -5.46 -2.96
CA MET A 84 12.77 -5.90 -1.91
C MET A 84 14.13 -6.27 -2.48
N SER A 85 14.17 -6.89 -3.66
CA SER A 85 15.39 -7.35 -4.34
C SER A 85 15.20 -7.48 -5.83
N GLY A 86 16.28 -7.40 -6.60
CA GLY A 86 16.28 -7.52 -8.05
C GLY A 86 16.01 -6.21 -8.77
N ASP A 87 15.57 -6.30 -10.03
CA ASP A 87 15.40 -5.16 -10.93
C ASP A 87 14.05 -5.25 -11.66
N LEU A 88 13.10 -4.41 -11.24
CA LEU A 88 11.76 -4.31 -11.83
C LEU A 88 11.80 -3.86 -13.30
N SER A 89 12.82 -3.09 -13.72
CA SER A 89 12.89 -2.57 -15.08
C SER A 89 12.97 -3.66 -16.16
N LYS A 90 13.36 -4.88 -15.77
CA LYS A 90 13.42 -6.03 -16.67
C LYS A 90 12.05 -6.66 -16.97
N VAL A 91 11.03 -6.40 -16.14
CA VAL A 91 9.72 -7.07 -16.25
C VAL A 91 8.81 -6.48 -17.32
N TYR A 92 9.14 -5.27 -17.82
CA TYR A 92 8.30 -4.57 -18.77
C TYR A 92 8.40 -5.15 -20.19
N GLY A 93 7.27 -5.09 -20.91
CA GLY A 93 7.17 -5.53 -22.29
C GLY A 93 7.39 -7.04 -22.45
N ASP A 94 7.75 -7.43 -23.67
CA ASP A 94 8.10 -8.81 -24.03
C ASP A 94 9.54 -9.13 -23.61
N SER A 95 9.74 -9.34 -22.32
CA SER A 95 11.09 -9.40 -21.75
C SER A 95 11.56 -10.80 -21.33
N GLY A 96 10.65 -11.76 -21.22
CA GLY A 96 10.95 -13.08 -20.65
C GLY A 96 11.28 -13.05 -19.16
N TYR A 97 10.89 -11.99 -18.45
CA TYR A 97 11.10 -11.83 -17.02
C TYR A 97 9.78 -11.65 -16.28
N ALA A 98 9.78 -12.02 -14.98
CA ALA A 98 8.64 -11.86 -14.09
C ALA A 98 9.05 -11.28 -12.74
N LEU A 99 8.07 -10.69 -12.06
CA LEU A 99 8.12 -10.27 -10.68
C LEU A 99 7.52 -11.38 -9.80
N ALA A 100 8.13 -11.72 -8.67
CA ALA A 100 7.51 -12.55 -7.65
C ALA A 100 7.03 -11.72 -6.47
N ILE A 101 5.86 -12.06 -5.92
CA ILE A 101 5.38 -11.49 -4.67
C ILE A 101 5.93 -12.31 -3.50
N TYR A 102 6.51 -11.62 -2.51
CA TYR A 102 7.07 -12.27 -1.34
C TYR A 102 5.99 -13.02 -0.55
N ASN A 103 6.23 -14.30 -0.33
CA ASN A 103 5.40 -15.14 0.51
C ASN A 103 6.33 -15.95 1.45
N GLN A 104 5.98 -16.06 2.74
CA GLN A 104 6.80 -16.81 3.71
C GLN A 104 6.79 -18.31 3.45
N ASP A 105 5.66 -18.84 2.96
CA ASP A 105 5.44 -20.29 2.81
C ASP A 105 5.87 -20.82 1.44
N ASN A 106 5.76 -20.01 0.38
CA ASN A 106 6.12 -20.35 -0.99
C ASN A 106 6.99 -19.26 -1.60
N ARG A 107 8.31 -19.47 -1.58
CA ARG A 107 9.29 -18.46 -2.00
C ARG A 107 9.82 -18.75 -3.38
N LEU A 108 9.65 -17.79 -4.28
CA LEU A 108 10.50 -17.65 -5.46
C LEU A 108 11.65 -16.68 -5.12
N ASN A 109 12.80 -16.88 -5.74
CA ASN A 109 13.97 -16.04 -5.56
C ASN A 109 14.34 -15.37 -6.87
N VAL A 110 15.05 -14.25 -6.80
CA VAL A 110 15.63 -13.61 -8.00
C VAL A 110 16.57 -14.58 -8.67
N GLY A 111 16.41 -14.77 -9.98
CA GLY A 111 17.16 -15.72 -10.77
C GLY A 111 16.55 -17.12 -10.87
N ASP A 112 15.44 -17.39 -10.19
CA ASP A 112 14.71 -18.65 -10.38
C ASP A 112 14.15 -18.71 -11.80
N LYS A 113 14.31 -19.89 -12.41
CA LYS A 113 13.83 -20.18 -13.76
C LYS A 113 12.50 -20.89 -13.70
N ILE A 114 11.52 -20.33 -14.35
CA ILE A 114 10.16 -20.84 -14.45
C ILE A 114 9.91 -21.26 -15.87
N LYS A 115 9.67 -22.56 -16.08
CA LYS A 115 9.32 -23.08 -17.40
C LYS A 115 7.83 -23.35 -17.51
N ILE A 116 7.22 -22.78 -18.52
CA ILE A 116 5.80 -22.89 -18.87
C ILE A 116 5.72 -23.41 -20.31
N GLY A 117 5.27 -24.65 -20.51
CA GLY A 117 5.34 -25.27 -21.83
C GLY A 117 6.78 -25.36 -22.36
N ASP A 118 7.03 -24.73 -23.50
CA ASP A 118 8.36 -24.67 -24.12
C ASP A 118 9.11 -23.35 -23.79
N THR A 119 8.48 -22.40 -23.09
CA THR A 119 9.06 -21.09 -22.77
C THR A 119 9.62 -21.07 -21.35
N GLU A 120 10.86 -20.57 -21.21
CA GLU A 120 11.51 -20.33 -19.92
C GLU A 120 11.59 -18.84 -19.66
N ILE A 121 11.17 -18.41 -18.47
CA ILE A 121 11.28 -17.04 -17.96
C ILE A 121 12.06 -17.04 -16.65
N GLU A 122 12.59 -15.89 -16.26
CA GLU A 122 13.38 -15.72 -15.05
C GLU A 122 12.71 -14.71 -14.11
N ILE A 123 12.77 -14.97 -12.79
CA ILE A 123 12.33 -14.02 -11.80
C ILE A 123 13.35 -12.88 -11.69
N ALA A 124 12.97 -11.69 -12.15
CA ALA A 124 13.85 -10.51 -12.17
C ALA A 124 13.86 -9.76 -10.84
N CYS A 125 12.75 -9.76 -10.11
CA CYS A 125 12.64 -9.04 -8.84
C CYS A 125 11.58 -9.65 -7.91
N ILE A 126 11.65 -9.27 -6.63
CA ILE A 126 10.69 -9.66 -5.59
C ILE A 126 10.13 -8.39 -4.96
N ALA A 127 8.79 -8.31 -4.82
CA ALA A 127 8.09 -7.25 -4.11
C ALA A 127 7.50 -7.73 -2.79
N SER A 128 7.47 -6.86 -1.78
CA SER A 128 6.85 -7.14 -0.47
C SER A 128 5.34 -7.00 -0.46
N GLU A 129 4.79 -6.23 -1.39
CA GLU A 129 3.37 -5.93 -1.51
C GLU A 129 2.89 -6.32 -2.90
N GLY A 130 1.64 -6.73 -3.01
CA GLY A 130 1.02 -7.12 -4.27
C GLY A 130 -0.16 -8.05 -4.04
N VAL A 131 -0.58 -8.71 -5.09
CA VAL A 131 -1.63 -9.73 -5.01
C VAL A 131 -1.17 -10.88 -4.13
N GLY A 132 -1.94 -11.17 -3.09
CA GLY A 132 -1.72 -12.37 -2.28
C GLY A 132 -1.92 -13.65 -3.09
N SER A 133 -1.33 -14.75 -2.63
CA SER A 133 -1.60 -16.05 -3.23
C SER A 133 -3.08 -16.41 -3.12
N VAL A 134 -3.66 -16.87 -4.20
CA VAL A 134 -5.05 -17.33 -4.28
C VAL A 134 -5.14 -18.82 -3.94
N SER A 135 -4.24 -19.61 -4.50
CA SER A 135 -4.22 -21.08 -4.33
C SER A 135 -3.35 -21.56 -3.17
N GLY A 136 -2.54 -20.68 -2.57
CA GLY A 136 -1.45 -21.05 -1.67
C GLY A 136 -0.13 -21.30 -2.40
N ALA A 137 -0.09 -21.24 -3.74
CA ALA A 137 1.12 -21.30 -4.55
C ALA A 137 1.91 -19.98 -4.50
N ALA A 138 3.13 -19.98 -5.04
CA ALA A 138 3.88 -18.74 -5.23
C ALA A 138 3.19 -17.84 -6.26
N THR A 139 3.14 -16.53 -6.01
CA THR A 139 2.54 -15.56 -6.92
C THR A 139 3.60 -14.96 -7.84
N MET A 140 3.33 -15.01 -9.13
CA MET A 140 4.17 -14.49 -10.18
C MET A 140 3.39 -13.49 -11.03
N VAL A 141 3.97 -12.34 -11.30
CA VAL A 141 3.40 -11.27 -12.11
C VAL A 141 4.32 -10.99 -13.28
N CYS A 142 3.78 -10.90 -14.47
CA CYS A 142 4.53 -10.51 -15.68
C CYS A 142 3.76 -9.41 -16.43
N SER A 143 4.39 -8.84 -17.47
CA SER A 143 3.73 -7.93 -18.40
C SER A 143 2.64 -8.67 -19.20
N GLU A 144 1.72 -7.93 -19.80
CA GLU A 144 0.68 -8.50 -20.66
C GLU A 144 1.26 -9.25 -21.87
N GLU A 145 2.33 -8.73 -22.45
CA GLU A 145 3.02 -9.33 -23.59
C GLU A 145 3.63 -10.68 -23.21
N THR A 146 4.40 -10.70 -22.12
CA THR A 146 5.00 -11.93 -21.59
C THR A 146 3.92 -12.96 -21.25
N TYR A 147 2.82 -12.54 -20.59
CA TYR A 147 1.70 -13.43 -20.26
C TYR A 147 1.09 -14.05 -21.52
N THR A 148 0.82 -13.23 -22.54
CA THR A 148 0.25 -13.69 -23.81
C THR A 148 1.17 -14.67 -24.54
N GLN A 149 2.50 -14.49 -24.48
CA GLN A 149 3.45 -15.47 -25.01
C GLN A 149 3.40 -16.79 -24.25
N LEU A 150 3.27 -16.75 -22.92
CA LEU A 150 3.27 -17.95 -22.09
C LEU A 150 2.01 -18.77 -22.23
N THR A 151 0.84 -18.12 -22.35
CA THR A 151 -0.47 -18.78 -22.28
C THR A 151 -1.22 -18.79 -23.63
N GLY A 152 -0.90 -17.85 -24.54
CA GLY A 152 -1.65 -17.63 -25.79
C GLY A 152 -2.94 -16.83 -25.58
N GLU A 153 -3.30 -16.46 -24.37
CA GLU A 153 -4.55 -15.77 -24.05
C GLU A 153 -4.42 -14.26 -24.20
N GLN A 154 -5.46 -13.63 -24.76
CA GLN A 154 -5.49 -12.18 -25.00
C GLN A 154 -6.56 -11.49 -24.12
N ASP A 155 -7.64 -12.20 -23.80
CA ASP A 155 -8.75 -11.67 -23.02
C ASP A 155 -8.42 -11.59 -21.53
N TYR A 156 -9.17 -10.75 -20.81
CA TYR A 156 -8.96 -10.53 -19.39
C TYR A 156 -9.84 -11.43 -18.52
N ALA A 157 -9.36 -11.75 -17.32
CA ALA A 157 -10.20 -12.30 -16.27
C ALA A 157 -10.98 -11.19 -15.55
N LEU A 158 -10.33 -10.05 -15.39
CA LEU A 158 -10.88 -8.89 -14.69
C LEU A 158 -10.59 -7.62 -15.48
N VAL A 159 -11.59 -6.73 -15.58
CA VAL A 159 -11.42 -5.34 -15.99
C VAL A 159 -11.77 -4.47 -14.78
N SER A 160 -10.79 -3.74 -14.29
CA SER A 160 -10.88 -2.85 -13.13
C SER A 160 -10.98 -1.40 -13.58
N VAL A 161 -11.97 -0.67 -13.12
CA VAL A 161 -12.23 0.71 -13.52
C VAL A 161 -12.12 1.63 -12.32
N VAL A 162 -11.27 2.65 -12.42
CA VAL A 162 -11.17 3.74 -11.45
C VAL A 162 -11.88 4.97 -12.02
N LEU A 163 -12.75 5.57 -11.23
CA LEU A 163 -13.60 6.67 -11.65
C LEU A 163 -13.12 8.01 -11.07
N GLU A 164 -13.51 9.10 -11.72
CA GLU A 164 -13.41 10.43 -11.13
C GLU A 164 -14.47 10.61 -10.04
N LYS A 165 -14.13 11.38 -9.00
CA LYS A 165 -15.02 11.59 -7.83
C LYS A 165 -16.41 12.10 -8.16
N ASN A 166 -16.57 12.77 -9.29
CA ASN A 166 -17.82 13.45 -9.69
C ASN A 166 -18.46 12.81 -10.93
N ILE A 167 -18.17 11.55 -11.22
CA ILE A 167 -18.82 10.86 -12.35
C ILE A 167 -20.34 10.83 -12.18
N SER A 168 -21.07 11.03 -13.27
CA SER A 168 -22.53 10.96 -13.23
C SER A 168 -23.04 9.51 -13.27
N GLU A 169 -24.19 9.25 -12.66
CA GLU A 169 -24.83 7.92 -12.72
C GLU A 169 -25.21 7.52 -14.15
N THR A 170 -25.33 8.48 -15.05
CA THR A 170 -25.58 8.23 -16.48
C THR A 170 -24.37 7.56 -17.12
N GLU A 171 -23.14 8.00 -16.78
CA GLU A 171 -21.90 7.42 -17.29
C GLU A 171 -21.65 6.03 -16.69
N VAL A 172 -21.90 5.87 -15.39
CA VAL A 172 -21.84 4.54 -14.75
C VAL A 172 -22.83 3.55 -15.37
N SER A 173 -24.03 4.03 -15.72
CA SER A 173 -25.03 3.21 -16.44
C SER A 173 -24.56 2.80 -17.84
N LYS A 174 -23.77 3.64 -18.52
CA LYS A 174 -23.17 3.25 -19.82
C LYS A 174 -22.14 2.14 -19.63
N ILE A 175 -21.25 2.24 -18.62
CA ILE A 175 -20.29 1.17 -18.29
C ILE A 175 -21.04 -0.12 -18.02
N ARG A 176 -22.11 -0.08 -17.20
CA ARG A 176 -22.93 -1.24 -16.88
C ARG A 176 -23.58 -1.85 -18.11
N ASN A 177 -24.06 -1.03 -19.04
CA ASN A 177 -24.69 -1.53 -20.28
C ASN A 177 -23.68 -2.17 -21.24
N LEU A 178 -22.45 -1.60 -21.34
CA LEU A 178 -21.36 -2.20 -22.12
C LEU A 178 -20.93 -3.55 -21.56
N SER A 179 -21.00 -3.71 -20.24
CA SER A 179 -20.63 -4.94 -19.53
C SER A 179 -21.81 -5.84 -19.21
N SER A 180 -22.94 -5.76 -19.95
CA SER A 180 -24.16 -6.51 -19.68
C SER A 180 -24.00 -8.03 -19.71
N ASP A 181 -23.02 -8.54 -20.47
CA ASP A 181 -22.72 -9.96 -20.63
C ASP A 181 -21.73 -10.49 -19.57
N TYR A 182 -21.32 -9.64 -18.62
CA TYR A 182 -20.34 -9.93 -17.59
C TYR A 182 -20.89 -9.63 -16.19
N VAL A 183 -20.21 -10.15 -15.18
CA VAL A 183 -20.48 -9.81 -13.77
C VAL A 183 -19.97 -8.39 -13.51
N PHE A 184 -20.85 -7.51 -13.09
CA PHE A 184 -20.56 -6.11 -12.78
C PHE A 184 -20.65 -5.87 -11.28
N ALA A 185 -19.55 -5.59 -10.64
CA ALA A 185 -19.45 -5.22 -9.22
C ALA A 185 -19.17 -3.72 -9.07
N ASP A 186 -20.07 -3.00 -8.39
CA ASP A 186 -19.94 -1.58 -8.07
C ASP A 186 -19.49 -1.44 -6.62
N ASN A 187 -18.22 -1.12 -6.42
CA ASN A 187 -17.57 -1.04 -5.11
C ASN A 187 -17.50 0.41 -4.57
N ARG A 188 -18.10 1.38 -5.24
CA ARG A 188 -18.01 2.81 -4.86
C ARG A 188 -18.51 3.08 -3.45
N ALA A 189 -19.60 2.44 -3.05
CA ALA A 189 -20.14 2.59 -1.69
C ALA A 189 -19.18 1.99 -0.65
N GLU A 190 -18.67 0.78 -0.87
CA GLU A 190 -17.72 0.11 0.02
C GLU A 190 -16.41 0.90 0.14
N ASN A 191 -15.87 1.39 -0.97
CA ASN A 191 -14.67 2.23 -1.00
C ASN A 191 -14.88 3.54 -0.22
N SER A 192 -16.06 4.14 -0.30
CA SER A 192 -16.42 5.34 0.47
C SER A 192 -16.46 5.06 1.96
N ASP A 193 -17.02 3.93 2.38
CA ASP A 193 -17.13 3.53 3.78
C ASP A 193 -15.75 3.19 4.38
N VAL A 194 -14.90 2.50 3.63
CA VAL A 194 -13.51 2.21 4.04
C VAL A 194 -12.73 3.50 4.21
N ASN A 195 -12.81 4.42 3.24
CA ASN A 195 -12.16 5.74 3.34
C ASN A 195 -12.72 6.55 4.52
N GLY A 196 -14.03 6.52 4.76
CA GLY A 196 -14.67 7.16 5.91
C GLY A 196 -14.16 6.63 7.23
N SER A 197 -14.10 5.32 7.38
CA SER A 197 -13.58 4.63 8.58
C SER A 197 -12.11 4.96 8.83
N TYR A 198 -11.29 5.01 7.80
CA TYR A 198 -9.88 5.41 7.90
C TYR A 198 -9.72 6.86 8.40
N TRP A 199 -10.54 7.80 7.91
CA TRP A 199 -10.53 9.19 8.37
C TRP A 199 -10.96 9.31 9.83
N VAL A 200 -11.99 8.57 10.27
CA VAL A 200 -12.44 8.54 11.67
C VAL A 200 -11.33 8.00 12.58
N PHE A 201 -10.70 6.89 12.19
CA PHE A 201 -9.58 6.32 12.94
C PHE A 201 -8.41 7.31 13.06
N ARG A 202 -8.04 7.95 11.95
CA ARG A 202 -6.98 8.95 11.91
C ARG A 202 -7.28 10.17 12.80
N LEU A 203 -8.53 10.65 12.76
CA LEU A 203 -8.98 11.75 13.63
C LEU A 203 -8.95 11.36 15.11
N ALA A 204 -9.37 10.16 15.44
CA ALA A 204 -9.31 9.64 16.82
C ALA A 204 -7.87 9.52 17.32
N ALA A 205 -6.95 9.01 16.49
CA ALA A 205 -5.52 8.92 16.81
C ALA A 205 -4.89 10.31 17.06
N TYR A 206 -5.14 11.28 16.19
CA TYR A 206 -4.65 12.65 16.38
C TYR A 206 -5.30 13.32 17.61
N GLY A 207 -6.59 13.10 17.86
CA GLY A 207 -7.28 13.58 19.06
C GLY A 207 -6.64 13.03 20.34
N PHE A 208 -6.33 11.74 20.36
CA PHE A 208 -5.63 11.10 21.47
C PHE A 208 -4.22 11.67 21.69
N LEU A 209 -3.45 11.86 20.62
CA LEU A 209 -2.13 12.50 20.71
C LEU A 209 -2.21 13.94 21.23
N ALA A 210 -3.22 14.70 20.81
CA ALA A 210 -3.44 16.07 21.30
C ALA A 210 -3.73 16.09 22.80
N ILE A 211 -4.56 15.17 23.31
CA ILE A 211 -4.88 15.04 24.74
C ILE A 211 -3.59 14.70 25.54
N ILE A 212 -2.83 13.70 25.10
CA ILE A 212 -1.57 13.33 25.76
C ILE A 212 -0.61 14.53 25.78
N SER A 213 -0.46 15.25 24.66
CA SER A 213 0.38 16.43 24.58
C SER A 213 -0.06 17.50 25.57
N PHE A 214 -1.36 17.74 25.69
CA PHE A 214 -1.92 18.71 26.64
C PHE A 214 -1.65 18.31 28.10
N ILE A 215 -1.88 17.05 28.47
CA ILE A 215 -1.55 16.52 29.79
C ILE A 215 -0.06 16.68 30.09
N THR A 216 0.80 16.39 29.11
CA THR A 216 2.25 16.52 29.25
C THR A 216 2.65 17.97 29.51
N ILE A 217 2.06 18.92 28.80
CA ILE A 217 2.31 20.36 29.02
C ILE A 217 1.91 20.77 30.45
N LEU A 218 0.74 20.35 30.91
CA LEU A 218 0.28 20.63 32.28
C LEU A 218 1.21 20.03 33.33
N ASN A 219 1.68 18.79 33.12
CA ASN A 219 2.64 18.16 34.04
C ASN A 219 3.98 18.89 34.09
N ILE A 220 4.49 19.34 32.93
CA ILE A 220 5.72 20.15 32.87
C ILE A 220 5.52 21.48 33.61
N MET A 221 4.40 22.17 33.37
CA MET A 221 4.10 23.44 34.05
C MET A 221 4.03 23.24 35.57
N ASN A 222 3.37 22.17 36.05
CA ASN A 222 3.29 21.87 37.45
C ASN A 222 4.67 21.57 38.06
N SER A 223 5.51 20.77 37.37
CA SER A 223 6.87 20.43 37.80
C SER A 223 7.75 21.65 37.90
N ILE A 224 7.70 22.56 36.91
CA ILE A 224 8.43 23.82 36.91
C ILE A 224 7.99 24.72 38.08
N SER A 225 6.65 24.83 38.29
CA SER A 225 6.06 25.63 39.38
C SER A 225 6.54 25.14 40.77
N MET A 226 6.57 23.83 40.95
CA MET A 226 7.09 23.24 42.19
C MET A 226 8.59 23.46 42.38
N SER A 227 9.38 23.27 41.32
CA SER A 227 10.84 23.52 41.35
C SER A 227 11.16 24.97 41.70
N VAL A 228 10.48 25.93 41.07
CA VAL A 228 10.62 27.35 41.33
C VAL A 228 10.23 27.70 42.77
N SER A 229 9.12 27.19 43.26
CA SER A 229 8.62 27.41 44.63
C SER A 229 9.61 26.87 45.68
N ALA A 230 10.16 25.68 45.46
CA ALA A 230 11.14 25.08 46.36
C ALA A 230 12.46 25.89 46.46
N ARG A 231 12.81 26.57 45.39
CA ARG A 231 14.08 27.35 45.29
C ARG A 231 13.91 28.87 45.49
N ILE A 232 12.73 29.31 45.93
CA ILE A 232 12.41 30.75 46.04
C ILE A 232 13.41 31.53 46.88
N LYS A 233 13.91 30.94 47.99
CA LYS A 233 14.95 31.55 48.84
C LYS A 233 16.27 31.70 48.11
N GLN A 234 16.65 30.74 47.26
CA GLN A 234 17.88 30.81 46.46
C GLN A 234 17.80 31.93 45.42
N TYR A 235 16.65 32.07 44.78
CA TYR A 235 16.42 33.16 43.82
C TYR A 235 16.40 34.53 44.51
N GLY A 236 15.88 34.60 45.73
CA GLY A 236 15.96 35.80 46.56
C GLY A 236 17.39 36.21 46.90
N ALA A 237 18.25 35.25 47.28
CA ALA A 237 19.66 35.48 47.52
C ALA A 237 20.41 35.95 46.26
N MET A 238 20.15 35.34 45.11
CA MET A 238 20.73 35.74 43.83
C MET A 238 20.33 37.17 43.43
N ARG A 239 19.10 37.57 43.71
CA ARG A 239 18.64 38.96 43.52
C ARG A 239 19.36 39.95 44.43
N ALA A 240 19.59 39.56 45.70
CA ALA A 240 20.31 40.42 46.64
C ALA A 240 21.75 40.68 46.20
N VAL A 241 22.38 39.78 45.44
CA VAL A 241 23.73 39.94 44.85
C VAL A 241 23.70 40.64 43.47
N GLY A 242 22.50 41.09 43.00
CA GLY A 242 22.34 41.88 41.77
C GLY A 242 21.87 41.16 40.53
N MET A 243 21.41 39.89 40.65
CA MET A 243 20.85 39.16 39.50
C MET A 243 19.49 39.73 39.09
N GLY A 244 19.36 40.10 37.82
CA GLY A 244 18.12 40.65 37.27
C GLY A 244 17.05 39.57 36.96
N ASN A 245 15.77 39.96 36.96
CA ASN A 245 14.66 39.06 36.66
C ASN A 245 14.84 38.29 35.34
N ARG A 246 15.38 38.93 34.31
CA ARG A 246 15.64 38.32 33.00
C ARG A 246 16.63 37.16 33.09
N GLN A 247 17.61 37.26 33.96
CA GLN A 247 18.63 36.22 34.13
C GLN A 247 18.04 35.00 34.86
N ILE A 248 17.19 35.22 35.88
CA ILE A 248 16.49 34.16 36.59
C ILE A 248 15.53 33.43 35.64
N THR A 249 14.76 34.19 34.83
CA THR A 249 13.86 33.57 33.83
C THR A 249 14.63 32.75 32.81
N LYS A 250 15.77 33.25 32.28
CA LYS A 250 16.60 32.46 31.34
C LYS A 250 17.11 31.16 31.99
N MET A 251 17.49 31.19 33.26
CA MET A 251 17.95 30.00 33.97
C MET A 251 16.85 28.94 34.12
N ILE A 252 15.64 29.36 34.52
CA ILE A 252 14.48 28.47 34.64
C ILE A 252 14.07 27.90 33.25
N THR A 253 14.10 28.74 32.22
CA THR A 253 13.81 28.30 30.87
C THR A 253 14.85 27.30 30.34
N ALA A 254 16.13 27.52 30.61
CA ALA A 254 17.19 26.59 30.24
C ALA A 254 17.03 25.22 30.94
N GLU A 255 16.65 25.22 32.24
CA GLU A 255 16.35 24.00 32.98
C GLU A 255 15.17 23.24 32.34
N ALA A 256 14.10 23.93 31.98
CA ALA A 256 12.94 23.34 31.32
C ALA A 256 13.27 22.73 29.94
N ILE A 257 14.09 23.45 29.13
CA ILE A 257 14.54 22.96 27.84
C ILE A 257 15.42 21.71 27.99
N THR A 258 16.27 21.68 29.00
CA THR A 258 17.12 20.51 29.26
C THR A 258 16.27 19.25 29.57
N TYR A 259 15.25 19.38 30.44
CA TYR A 259 14.34 18.28 30.74
C TYR A 259 13.57 17.83 29.50
N ALA A 260 13.05 18.75 28.71
CA ALA A 260 12.34 18.45 27.48
C ALA A 260 13.24 17.72 26.47
N ALA A 261 14.47 18.19 26.27
CA ALA A 261 15.45 17.57 25.37
C ALA A 261 15.81 16.14 25.80
N CYS A 262 16.09 15.93 27.08
CA CYS A 262 16.39 14.60 27.64
C CYS A 262 15.21 13.66 27.47
N GLY A 263 14.01 14.10 27.78
CA GLY A 263 12.78 13.31 27.62
C GLY A 263 12.52 12.94 26.16
N THR A 264 12.73 13.86 25.21
CA THR A 264 12.58 13.62 23.77
C THR A 264 13.59 12.60 23.27
N ILE A 265 14.86 12.70 23.67
CA ILE A 265 15.91 11.75 23.26
C ILE A 265 15.59 10.34 23.78
N ILE A 266 15.21 10.21 25.05
CA ILE A 266 14.84 8.92 25.65
C ILE A 266 13.61 8.34 24.96
N GLY A 267 12.56 9.14 24.73
CA GLY A 267 11.34 8.75 24.05
C GLY A 267 11.60 8.29 22.61
N PHE A 268 12.48 8.99 21.89
CA PHE A 268 12.86 8.63 20.53
C PHE A 268 13.61 7.29 20.48
N VAL A 269 14.58 7.08 21.37
CA VAL A 269 15.31 5.80 21.44
C VAL A 269 14.39 4.63 21.78
N LEU A 270 13.50 4.82 22.77
CA LEU A 270 12.52 3.79 23.12
C LEU A 270 11.52 3.51 21.99
N GLY A 271 11.07 4.56 21.27
CA GLY A 271 10.20 4.44 20.13
C GLY A 271 10.85 3.66 18.97
N LEU A 272 12.12 3.91 18.69
CA LEU A 272 12.88 3.16 17.69
C LEU A 272 13.05 1.68 18.09
N LEU A 273 13.37 1.41 19.37
CA LEU A 273 13.49 0.03 19.86
C LEU A 273 12.18 -0.74 19.73
N LEU A 274 11.06 -0.12 20.07
CA LEU A 274 9.73 -0.73 19.91
C LEU A 274 9.39 -0.97 18.44
N HIS A 275 9.70 -0.03 17.56
CA HIS A 275 9.48 -0.17 16.12
C HIS A 275 10.29 -1.33 15.51
N TYR A 276 11.46 -1.62 16.06
CA TYR A 276 12.31 -2.73 15.60
C TYR A 276 11.88 -4.09 16.14
N LEU A 277 11.08 -4.11 17.23
CA LEU A 277 10.60 -5.33 17.90
C LEU A 277 9.24 -5.81 17.34
N ILE A 278 8.50 -4.94 16.63
CA ILE A 278 7.21 -5.22 15.99
C ILE A 278 7.41 -5.45 14.51
#